data_9c2c81e47715c3bdc144b12e29bfdd25
#
_entry.id   9c2c81e47715c3bdc144b12e29bfdd25
#
_cell.length_a   1.000
_cell.length_b   1.000
_cell.length_c   1.000
_cell.angle_alpha   90.00
_cell.angle_beta   90.00
_cell.angle_gamma   90.00
#
_symmetry.space_group_name_H-M   'P 1'
#
loop_
_entity.id
_entity.type
_entity.pdbx_description
1 polymer ?
#
loop_
_entity_poly.entity_id
_entity_poly.type
_entity_poly.pdbx_seq_one_letter_code
_entity_poly.pdbx_strand_id
1 'polypeptide(L)'
;TLEQSQKDLVSLLDEADVRVASGVQSYPAAIADVLDAYAGRGVMVDYPTGTRRTLESAVRCCVVTSMNQTAAQLTNRYIVDSGTEYVLTSAHLGARVRRDGQPLLAGHDEWQGRVFKIDGSEPGYPNLLESTGYDIDLTTGEGRVVDMRGLHGYNCRHGHMLFDKRMRNPWRDAEGNLLDGSGNKITDAENLKRYEDSQKQRAMERGIRKTKRQLIVKQEELAWASGAEREKLQQEYDKLAYRLQGQNRAYNQYCEEHGLQPQYDRNALAGFGYPQQKAANKGAKRYAENEPI
;
A
#
# COMPACT_ATOMS: atom_id res chain seq x y z
N THR A 1 12.14 -8.20 12.27
CA THR A 1 11.02 -7.25 12.50
C THR A 1 10.94 -6.80 13.94
N LEU A 2 10.90 -7.72 14.92
CA LEU A 2 10.98 -7.39 16.35
C LEU A 2 12.30 -6.71 16.69
N GLU A 3 13.39 -7.23 16.18
CA GLU A 3 14.74 -6.67 16.37
C GLU A 3 14.85 -5.24 15.82
N GLN A 4 14.28 -4.94 14.67
CA GLN A 4 14.29 -3.59 14.10
C GLN A 4 13.42 -2.62 14.90
N SER A 5 12.25 -3.05 15.37
CA SER A 5 11.41 -2.24 16.24
C SER A 5 12.10 -1.94 17.57
N GLN A 6 12.87 -2.91 18.10
CA GLN A 6 13.70 -2.70 19.30
C GLN A 6 14.82 -1.68 19.03
N LYS A 7 15.54 -1.81 17.92
CA LYS A 7 16.60 -0.85 17.52
C LYS A 7 16.05 0.57 17.35
N ASP A 8 14.89 0.71 16.69
CA ASP A 8 14.24 2.01 16.51
C ASP A 8 13.83 2.63 17.86
N LEU A 9 13.30 1.82 18.78
CA LEU A 9 12.93 2.31 20.13
C LEU A 9 14.18 2.70 20.93
N VAL A 10 15.21 1.86 20.93
CA VAL A 10 16.48 2.15 21.63
C VAL A 10 17.09 3.45 21.11
N SER A 11 17.15 3.66 19.81
CA SER A 11 17.66 4.91 19.21
C SER A 11 16.89 6.15 19.67
N LEU A 12 15.55 6.05 19.79
CA LEU A 12 14.74 7.17 20.31
C LEU A 12 14.98 7.42 21.81
N LEU A 13 15.17 6.35 22.58
CA LEU A 13 15.48 6.44 24.01
C LEU A 13 16.88 7.05 24.24
N ASP A 14 17.90 6.61 23.49
CA ASP A 14 19.26 7.16 23.57
C ASP A 14 19.27 8.67 23.24
N GLU A 15 18.52 9.08 22.23
CA GLU A 15 18.37 10.49 21.87
C GLU A 15 17.67 11.30 22.98
N ALA A 16 16.66 10.72 23.63
CA ALA A 16 15.98 11.33 24.76
C ALA A 16 16.89 11.45 25.97
N ASP A 17 17.68 10.42 26.29
CA ASP A 17 18.63 10.43 27.39
C ASP A 17 19.69 11.53 27.24
N VAL A 18 20.21 11.73 26.03
CA VAL A 18 21.14 12.82 25.72
C VAL A 18 20.51 14.19 25.99
N ARG A 19 19.25 14.39 25.59
CA ARG A 19 18.53 15.66 25.80
C ARG A 19 18.26 15.94 27.29
N VAL A 20 17.93 14.91 28.05
CA VAL A 20 17.71 15.02 29.51
C VAL A 20 19.03 15.25 30.21
N ALA A 21 20.08 14.50 29.89
CA ALA A 21 21.40 14.63 30.52
C ALA A 21 22.05 16.00 30.26
N SER A 22 21.79 16.59 29.09
CA SER A 22 22.26 17.94 28.74
C SER A 22 21.42 19.08 29.36
N GLY A 23 20.35 18.76 30.08
CA GLY A 23 19.43 19.75 30.67
C GLY A 23 18.55 20.51 29.66
N VAL A 24 18.55 20.09 28.38
CA VAL A 24 17.75 20.72 27.33
C VAL A 24 16.27 20.41 27.51
N GLN A 25 15.94 19.26 28.10
CA GLN A 25 14.56 18.79 28.23
C GLN A 25 14.34 18.11 29.60
N SER A 26 13.12 18.24 30.14
CA SER A 26 12.73 17.48 31.32
C SER A 26 12.45 16.02 31.00
N TYR A 27 12.66 15.11 31.93
CA TYR A 27 12.44 13.69 31.76
C TYR A 27 11.01 13.34 31.28
N PRO A 28 9.92 13.91 31.86
CA PRO A 28 8.58 13.65 31.36
C PRO A 28 8.36 14.11 29.90
N ALA A 29 8.91 15.27 29.54
CA ALA A 29 8.80 15.78 28.17
C ALA A 29 9.58 14.92 27.17
N ALA A 30 10.75 14.40 27.54
CA ALA A 30 11.52 13.49 26.70
C ALA A 30 10.79 12.17 26.46
N ILE A 31 10.14 11.60 27.47
CA ILE A 31 9.30 10.40 27.33
C ILE A 31 8.13 10.67 26.38
N ALA A 32 7.40 11.76 26.52
CA ALA A 32 6.29 12.13 25.66
C ALA A 32 6.74 12.24 24.19
N ASP A 33 7.87 12.89 23.92
CA ASP A 33 8.42 13.01 22.57
C ASP A 33 8.79 11.64 21.95
N VAL A 34 9.37 10.72 22.75
CA VAL A 34 9.67 9.35 22.29
C VAL A 34 8.40 8.60 21.94
N LEU A 35 7.39 8.67 22.80
CA LEU A 35 6.09 8.01 22.56
C LEU A 35 5.41 8.57 21.30
N ASP A 36 5.38 9.88 21.13
CA ASP A 36 4.82 10.52 19.94
C ASP A 36 5.57 10.15 18.66
N ALA A 37 6.91 10.16 18.71
CA ALA A 37 7.74 9.78 17.59
C ALA A 37 7.53 8.31 17.20
N TYR A 38 7.49 7.40 18.18
CA TYR A 38 7.28 5.97 17.96
C TYR A 38 5.86 5.68 17.47
N ALA A 39 4.83 6.29 18.05
CA ALA A 39 3.45 6.21 17.59
C ALA A 39 3.29 6.73 16.16
N GLY A 40 3.90 7.87 15.86
CA GLY A 40 3.88 8.45 14.52
C GLY A 40 4.56 7.57 13.48
N ARG A 41 5.66 6.89 13.82
CA ARG A 41 6.40 5.98 12.93
C ARG A 41 5.65 4.66 12.74
N GLY A 42 5.11 4.07 13.79
CA GLY A 42 4.56 2.73 13.84
C GLY A 42 5.66 1.65 13.80
N VAL A 43 5.26 0.40 13.99
CA VAL A 43 6.17 -0.74 13.86
C VAL A 43 6.59 -0.90 12.41
N MET A 44 7.89 -0.89 12.14
CA MET A 44 8.47 -0.97 10.80
C MET A 44 8.97 -2.37 10.48
N VAL A 45 8.83 -2.73 9.22
CA VAL A 45 9.38 -3.94 8.61
C VAL A 45 10.41 -3.51 7.58
N ASP A 46 11.66 -3.91 7.80
CA ASP A 46 12.75 -3.66 6.85
C ASP A 46 12.94 -4.89 5.97
N TYR A 47 13.02 -4.63 4.67
CA TYR A 47 13.29 -5.66 3.67
C TYR A 47 14.78 -5.62 3.26
N PRO A 48 15.38 -6.76 2.88
CA PRO A 48 16.77 -6.80 2.41
C PRO A 48 17.06 -5.85 1.24
N THR A 49 16.02 -5.46 0.50
CA THR A 49 16.10 -4.48 -0.61
C THR A 49 16.21 -3.01 -0.15
N GLY A 50 16.31 -2.74 1.16
CA GLY A 50 16.27 -1.40 1.73
C GLY A 50 14.87 -0.76 1.80
N THR A 51 13.85 -1.47 1.36
CA THR A 51 12.47 -0.97 1.45
C THR A 51 11.98 -1.06 2.89
N ARG A 52 11.41 0.03 3.43
CA ARG A 52 10.78 0.07 4.75
C ARG A 52 9.26 0.21 4.61
N ARG A 53 8.50 -0.55 5.39
CA ARG A 53 7.02 -0.49 5.44
C ARG A 53 6.53 -0.56 6.87
N THR A 54 5.39 0.08 7.16
CA THR A 54 4.71 -0.19 8.43
C THR A 54 4.20 -1.63 8.45
N LEU A 55 4.10 -2.23 9.65
CA LEU A 55 3.66 -3.61 9.83
C LEU A 55 2.32 -3.87 9.14
N GLU A 56 1.36 -2.97 9.27
CA GLU A 56 0.03 -3.12 8.64
C GLU A 56 0.14 -3.15 7.11
N SER A 57 1.03 -2.32 6.54
CA SER A 57 1.26 -2.31 5.08
C SER A 57 2.01 -3.56 4.62
N ALA A 58 2.91 -4.10 5.44
CA ALA A 58 3.65 -5.32 5.15
C ALA A 58 2.73 -6.54 5.18
N VAL A 59 1.91 -6.68 6.24
CA VAL A 59 0.93 -7.78 6.38
C VAL A 59 -0.07 -7.75 5.23
N ARG A 60 -0.65 -6.59 4.93
CA ARG A 60 -1.58 -6.45 3.79
C ARG A 60 -0.93 -6.86 2.48
N CYS A 61 0.29 -6.40 2.22
CA CYS A 61 1.03 -6.75 1.01
C CYS A 61 1.25 -8.27 0.92
N CYS A 62 1.62 -8.90 2.03
CA CYS A 62 1.83 -10.35 2.11
C CYS A 62 0.54 -11.11 1.79
N VAL A 63 -0.57 -10.79 2.47
CA VAL A 63 -1.86 -11.47 2.29
C VAL A 63 -2.36 -11.33 0.85
N VAL A 64 -2.40 -10.11 0.31
CA VAL A 64 -2.89 -9.88 -1.06
C VAL A 64 -2.02 -10.57 -2.09
N THR A 65 -0.69 -10.54 -1.92
CA THR A 65 0.25 -11.22 -2.82
C THR A 65 0.07 -12.74 -2.78
N SER A 66 -0.05 -13.33 -1.57
CA SER A 66 -0.28 -14.76 -1.40
C SER A 66 -1.59 -15.22 -2.04
N MET A 67 -2.68 -14.48 -1.85
CA MET A 67 -3.97 -14.78 -2.49
C MET A 67 -3.87 -14.73 -4.02
N ASN A 68 -3.18 -13.73 -4.57
CA ASN A 68 -2.98 -13.62 -6.01
C ASN A 68 -2.14 -14.79 -6.56
N GLN A 69 -1.08 -15.18 -5.84
CA GLN A 69 -0.26 -16.35 -6.21
C GLN A 69 -1.05 -17.66 -6.13
N THR A 70 -1.88 -17.84 -5.10
CA THR A 70 -2.75 -19.02 -5.01
C THR A 70 -3.73 -19.10 -6.18
N ALA A 71 -4.35 -17.99 -6.56
CA ALA A 71 -5.22 -17.95 -7.73
C ALA A 71 -4.45 -18.26 -9.04
N ALA A 72 -3.20 -17.77 -9.15
CA ALA A 72 -2.33 -18.07 -10.28
C ALA A 72 -2.01 -19.57 -10.39
N GLN A 73 -1.74 -20.25 -9.28
CA GLN A 73 -1.49 -21.70 -9.29
C GLN A 73 -2.68 -22.51 -9.81
N LEU A 74 -3.91 -22.10 -9.48
CA LEU A 74 -5.11 -22.74 -10.03
C LEU A 74 -5.22 -22.51 -11.54
N THR A 75 -4.95 -21.29 -12.00
CA THR A 75 -4.95 -20.97 -13.45
C THR A 75 -3.90 -21.78 -14.20
N ASN A 76 -2.70 -21.95 -13.64
CA ASN A 76 -1.63 -22.73 -14.26
C ASN A 76 -2.04 -24.17 -14.52
N ARG A 77 -2.79 -24.81 -13.61
CA ARG A 77 -3.29 -26.18 -13.81
C ARG A 77 -4.20 -26.27 -15.06
N TYR A 78 -5.11 -25.30 -15.23
CA TYR A 78 -5.94 -25.25 -16.43
C TYR A 78 -5.12 -25.03 -17.71
N ILE A 79 -4.04 -24.25 -17.65
CA ILE A 79 -3.12 -24.04 -18.77
C ILE A 79 -2.47 -25.36 -19.17
N VAL A 80 -1.89 -26.09 -18.21
CA VAL A 80 -1.24 -27.38 -18.44
C VAL A 80 -2.25 -28.40 -18.98
N ASP A 81 -3.43 -28.51 -18.34
CA ASP A 81 -4.49 -29.45 -18.77
C ASP A 81 -4.99 -29.14 -20.19
N SER A 82 -4.96 -27.88 -20.61
CA SER A 82 -5.37 -27.48 -21.97
C SER A 82 -4.32 -27.77 -23.03
N GLY A 83 -3.06 -28.04 -22.63
CA GLY A 83 -1.93 -28.24 -23.53
C GLY A 83 -1.49 -26.98 -24.28
N THR A 84 -1.92 -25.78 -23.87
CA THR A 84 -1.47 -24.53 -24.49
C THR A 84 -0.09 -24.15 -23.99
N GLU A 85 0.71 -23.54 -24.87
CA GLU A 85 2.01 -22.94 -24.54
C GLU A 85 1.94 -21.42 -24.36
N TYR A 86 0.72 -20.85 -24.39
CA TYR A 86 0.51 -19.40 -24.38
C TYR A 86 -0.35 -18.96 -23.21
N VAL A 87 0.01 -17.80 -22.67
CA VAL A 87 -0.78 -17.10 -21.64
C VAL A 87 -1.05 -15.67 -22.05
N LEU A 88 -2.20 -15.17 -21.65
CA LEU A 88 -2.60 -13.78 -21.80
C LEU A 88 -2.67 -13.11 -20.42
N THR A 89 -1.98 -11.99 -20.24
CA THR A 89 -2.08 -11.19 -19.04
C THR A 89 -3.30 -10.26 -19.08
N SER A 90 -3.93 -10.04 -17.93
CA SER A 90 -5.03 -9.07 -17.84
C SER A 90 -4.52 -7.64 -17.95
N ALA A 91 -5.44 -6.69 -18.21
CA ALA A 91 -5.14 -5.27 -18.21
C ALA A 91 -6.09 -4.48 -17.29
N HIS A 92 -5.60 -3.38 -16.76
CA HIS A 92 -6.42 -2.41 -16.00
C HIS A 92 -5.80 -1.03 -16.01
N LEU A 93 -6.63 -0.01 -15.92
CA LEU A 93 -6.19 1.38 -15.80
C LEU A 93 -5.48 1.61 -14.45
N GLY A 94 -4.35 2.31 -14.47
CA GLY A 94 -3.50 2.58 -13.31
C GLY A 94 -2.56 1.42 -12.98
N ALA A 95 -2.18 0.63 -13.98
CA ALA A 95 -1.09 -0.35 -13.86
C ALA A 95 0.20 0.35 -13.47
N ARG A 96 1.06 -0.36 -12.72
CA ARG A 96 2.34 0.19 -12.25
C ARG A 96 3.19 0.65 -13.41
N VAL A 97 3.61 1.90 -13.35
CA VAL A 97 4.58 2.48 -14.28
C VAL A 97 5.99 2.28 -13.72
N ARG A 98 6.90 1.90 -14.58
CA ARG A 98 8.32 1.70 -14.27
C ARG A 98 8.99 3.02 -13.90
N ARG A 99 9.90 2.97 -12.94
CA ARG A 99 10.79 4.07 -12.61
C ARG A 99 12.14 3.88 -13.31
N ASP A 100 12.86 4.98 -13.52
CA ASP A 100 14.22 4.93 -14.09
C ASP A 100 15.12 3.96 -13.31
N GLY A 101 15.91 3.19 -14.05
CA GLY A 101 16.83 2.20 -13.50
C GLY A 101 16.17 0.88 -13.05
N GLN A 102 14.85 0.73 -13.15
CA GLN A 102 14.19 -0.55 -12.90
C GLN A 102 14.13 -1.43 -14.17
N PRO A 103 14.12 -2.77 -14.04
CA PRO A 103 13.96 -3.67 -15.19
C PRO A 103 12.58 -3.53 -15.82
N LEU A 104 12.44 -3.90 -17.09
CA LEU A 104 11.19 -3.79 -17.87
C LEU A 104 10.01 -4.49 -17.18
N LEU A 105 10.23 -5.67 -16.61
CA LEU A 105 9.20 -6.43 -15.91
C LEU A 105 8.54 -5.68 -14.73
N ALA A 106 9.19 -4.65 -14.19
CA ALA A 106 8.64 -3.82 -13.10
C ALA A 106 7.62 -2.79 -13.60
N GLY A 107 7.55 -2.50 -14.90
CA GLY A 107 6.52 -1.71 -15.57
C GLY A 107 5.36 -2.59 -15.99
N HIS A 108 4.30 -2.67 -15.18
CA HIS A 108 3.16 -3.51 -15.48
C HIS A 108 2.34 -2.99 -16.68
N ASP A 109 2.42 -1.71 -16.94
CA ASP A 109 1.86 -1.04 -18.11
C ASP A 109 2.49 -1.50 -19.43
N GLU A 110 3.76 -1.91 -19.39
CA GLU A 110 4.50 -2.36 -20.57
C GLU A 110 4.09 -3.75 -21.06
N TRP A 111 3.65 -4.63 -20.16
CA TRP A 111 3.32 -6.02 -20.48
C TRP A 111 1.86 -6.42 -20.24
N GLN A 112 1.02 -5.58 -19.66
CA GLN A 112 -0.40 -5.88 -19.48
C GLN A 112 -1.13 -6.05 -20.83
N GLY A 113 -2.14 -6.93 -20.85
CA GLY A 113 -2.96 -7.20 -22.03
C GLY A 113 -2.16 -7.79 -23.20
N ARG A 114 -1.03 -8.43 -22.94
CA ARG A 114 -0.21 -9.10 -23.96
C ARG A 114 -0.24 -10.62 -23.79
N VAL A 115 -0.03 -11.29 -24.90
CA VAL A 115 0.15 -12.74 -24.96
C VAL A 115 1.63 -13.06 -24.90
N PHE A 116 1.97 -14.07 -24.10
CA PHE A 116 3.34 -14.55 -23.91
C PHE A 116 3.41 -16.04 -24.21
N LYS A 117 4.55 -16.48 -24.73
CA LYS A 117 4.91 -17.89 -24.78
C LYS A 117 5.54 -18.28 -23.45
N ILE A 118 5.11 -19.42 -22.90
CA ILE A 118 5.58 -19.88 -21.57
C ILE A 118 7.04 -20.33 -21.68
N ASP A 119 7.34 -21.21 -22.61
CA ASP A 119 8.70 -21.69 -22.85
C ASP A 119 9.23 -21.18 -24.19
N GLY A 120 10.37 -20.48 -24.14
CA GLY A 120 10.97 -19.82 -25.30
C GLY A 120 10.20 -18.57 -25.75
N SER A 121 10.41 -18.18 -27.01
CA SER A 121 9.74 -17.03 -27.64
C SER A 121 9.54 -17.29 -29.13
N GLU A 122 8.61 -16.57 -29.74
CA GLU A 122 8.42 -16.56 -31.19
C GLU A 122 7.92 -15.17 -31.66
N PRO A 123 7.93 -14.85 -32.96
CA PRO A 123 7.45 -13.56 -33.46
C PRO A 123 6.04 -13.24 -32.98
N GLY A 124 5.86 -12.12 -32.28
CA GLY A 124 4.60 -11.66 -31.70
C GLY A 124 4.28 -12.23 -30.30
N TYR A 125 5.02 -13.22 -29.81
CA TYR A 125 4.80 -13.86 -28.52
C TYR A 125 6.12 -13.96 -27.73
N PRO A 126 6.51 -12.89 -27.01
CA PRO A 126 7.72 -12.87 -26.22
C PRO A 126 7.65 -13.88 -25.06
N ASN A 127 8.82 -14.19 -24.47
CA ASN A 127 8.91 -15.10 -23.35
C ASN A 127 8.24 -14.53 -22.09
N LEU A 128 7.45 -15.35 -21.39
CA LEU A 128 6.71 -14.96 -20.19
C LEU A 128 7.67 -14.55 -19.06
N LEU A 129 8.65 -15.39 -18.74
CA LEU A 129 9.59 -15.15 -17.64
C LEU A 129 10.41 -13.87 -17.86
N GLU A 130 10.98 -13.71 -19.04
CA GLU A 130 11.82 -12.55 -19.35
C GLU A 130 11.02 -11.24 -19.31
N SER A 131 9.75 -11.28 -19.77
CA SER A 131 8.90 -10.09 -19.86
C SER A 131 8.24 -9.71 -18.54
N THR A 132 7.90 -10.69 -17.71
CA THR A 132 7.03 -10.47 -16.53
C THR A 132 7.64 -10.91 -15.20
N GLY A 133 8.75 -11.65 -15.20
CA GLY A 133 9.34 -12.22 -13.99
C GLY A 133 8.54 -13.38 -13.38
N TYR A 134 7.58 -13.95 -14.12
CA TYR A 134 6.79 -15.10 -13.72
C TYR A 134 7.06 -16.28 -14.62
N ASP A 135 7.19 -17.46 -14.04
CA ASP A 135 7.52 -18.71 -14.70
C ASP A 135 6.44 -19.76 -14.44
N ILE A 136 6.18 -20.63 -15.40
CA ILE A 136 5.23 -21.75 -15.30
C ILE A 136 5.92 -23.01 -15.80
N ASP A 137 6.01 -24.02 -14.95
CA ASP A 137 6.44 -25.36 -15.35
C ASP A 137 5.28 -26.07 -16.07
N LEU A 138 5.42 -26.28 -17.37
CA LEU A 138 4.40 -26.93 -18.19
C LEU A 138 4.21 -28.43 -17.88
N THR A 139 5.12 -29.04 -17.09
CA THR A 139 4.99 -30.44 -16.68
C THR A 139 4.15 -30.59 -15.43
N THR A 140 4.36 -29.70 -14.45
CA THR A 140 3.74 -29.78 -13.12
C THR A 140 2.59 -28.77 -12.92
N GLY A 141 2.56 -27.69 -13.69
CA GLY A 141 1.69 -26.54 -13.47
C GLY A 141 2.16 -25.66 -12.32
N GLU A 142 3.35 -25.89 -11.77
CA GLU A 142 3.88 -25.04 -10.71
C GLU A 142 4.28 -23.67 -11.27
N GLY A 143 3.74 -22.61 -10.67
CA GLY A 143 4.10 -21.24 -11.01
C GLY A 143 5.08 -20.66 -10.01
N ARG A 144 6.06 -19.92 -10.51
CA ARG A 144 7.11 -19.32 -9.71
C ARG A 144 7.28 -17.83 -10.01
N VAL A 145 7.18 -16.99 -8.99
CA VAL A 145 7.54 -15.57 -9.09
C VAL A 145 9.04 -15.45 -8.90
N VAL A 146 9.77 -15.23 -9.98
CA VAL A 146 11.25 -15.09 -9.98
C VAL A 146 11.64 -13.67 -9.57
N ASP A 147 10.87 -12.68 -9.99
CA ASP A 147 11.05 -11.30 -9.54
C ASP A 147 9.74 -10.73 -8.96
N MET A 148 9.78 -10.41 -7.68
CA MET A 148 8.63 -9.88 -6.93
C MET A 148 8.16 -8.49 -7.38
N ARG A 149 8.82 -7.87 -8.34
CA ARG A 149 8.38 -6.61 -8.96
C ARG A 149 7.46 -6.84 -10.16
N GLY A 150 7.44 -8.04 -10.71
CA GLY A 150 6.69 -8.43 -11.89
C GLY A 150 5.29 -8.99 -11.61
N LEU A 151 4.85 -9.87 -12.52
CA LEU A 151 3.55 -10.54 -12.47
C LEU A 151 3.42 -11.39 -11.20
N HIS A 152 2.28 -11.32 -10.52
CA HIS A 152 2.00 -11.96 -9.23
C HIS A 152 2.96 -11.60 -8.08
N GLY A 153 3.81 -10.60 -8.28
CA GLY A 153 4.68 -10.06 -7.23
C GLY A 153 3.98 -9.04 -6.33
N TYR A 154 4.77 -8.20 -5.64
CA TYR A 154 4.25 -7.24 -4.65
C TYR A 154 3.20 -6.28 -5.23
N ASN A 155 1.99 -6.33 -4.66
CA ASN A 155 0.86 -5.48 -5.04
C ASN A 155 0.50 -5.57 -6.54
N CYS A 156 0.86 -6.64 -7.22
CA CYS A 156 0.38 -6.91 -8.55
C CYS A 156 -1.13 -7.16 -8.51
N ARG A 157 -1.87 -6.56 -9.44
CA ARG A 157 -3.32 -6.75 -9.60
C ARG A 157 -3.67 -7.54 -10.86
N HIS A 158 -2.65 -7.85 -11.65
CA HIS A 158 -2.84 -8.58 -12.88
C HIS A 158 -3.02 -10.06 -12.58
N GLY A 159 -3.96 -10.67 -13.30
CA GLY A 159 -4.04 -12.10 -13.49
C GLY A 159 -3.45 -12.49 -14.85
N HIS A 160 -3.38 -13.78 -15.07
CA HIS A 160 -3.15 -14.35 -16.39
C HIS A 160 -4.21 -15.43 -16.67
N MET A 161 -4.36 -15.79 -17.92
CA MET A 161 -5.29 -16.81 -18.36
C MET A 161 -4.69 -17.60 -19.50
N LEU A 162 -5.21 -18.80 -19.73
CA LEU A 162 -4.85 -19.58 -20.90
C LEU A 162 -5.13 -18.78 -22.18
N PHE A 163 -4.31 -18.95 -23.20
CA PHE A 163 -4.53 -18.38 -24.52
C PHE A 163 -4.25 -19.40 -25.60
N ASP A 164 -5.09 -19.42 -26.61
CA ASP A 164 -4.88 -20.15 -27.87
C ASP A 164 -4.85 -19.15 -29.01
N LYS A 165 -3.99 -19.33 -30.00
CA LYS A 165 -3.83 -18.39 -31.11
C LYS A 165 -5.12 -18.11 -31.91
N ARG A 166 -6.11 -18.98 -31.78
CA ARG A 166 -7.46 -18.82 -32.36
C ARG A 166 -8.39 -17.93 -31.54
N MET A 167 -8.01 -17.65 -30.30
CA MET A 167 -8.78 -16.80 -29.38
C MET A 167 -8.56 -15.32 -29.69
N ARG A 168 -9.62 -14.54 -29.50
CA ARG A 168 -9.50 -13.08 -29.50
C ARG A 168 -8.91 -12.61 -28.16
N ASN A 169 -7.99 -11.67 -28.22
CA ASN A 169 -7.50 -10.99 -27.00
C ASN A 169 -8.55 -9.96 -26.55
N PRO A 170 -9.21 -10.13 -25.39
CA PRO A 170 -10.24 -9.21 -24.90
C PRO A 170 -9.66 -7.87 -24.41
N TRP A 171 -8.34 -7.80 -24.19
CA TRP A 171 -7.64 -6.60 -23.70
C TRP A 171 -7.11 -5.73 -24.83
N ARG A 172 -7.44 -6.05 -26.10
CA ARG A 172 -7.06 -5.24 -27.26
C ARG A 172 -8.20 -5.15 -28.25
N ASP A 173 -8.37 -3.93 -28.82
CA ASP A 173 -9.29 -3.75 -29.95
C ASP A 173 -8.66 -4.22 -31.28
N ALA A 174 -9.39 -4.03 -32.38
CA ALA A 174 -8.94 -4.44 -33.71
C ALA A 174 -7.71 -3.66 -34.20
N GLU A 175 -7.54 -2.44 -33.71
CA GLU A 175 -6.41 -1.55 -33.99
C GLU A 175 -5.20 -1.82 -33.08
N GLY A 176 -5.33 -2.75 -32.10
CA GLY A 176 -4.29 -3.12 -31.14
C GLY A 176 -4.18 -2.20 -29.93
N ASN A 177 -5.12 -1.26 -29.73
CA ASN A 177 -5.13 -0.42 -28.54
C ASN A 177 -5.46 -1.24 -27.28
N LEU A 178 -4.82 -0.91 -26.18
CA LEU A 178 -5.08 -1.55 -24.89
C LEU A 178 -6.45 -1.15 -24.35
N LEU A 179 -7.19 -2.14 -23.83
CA LEU A 179 -8.51 -1.97 -23.23
C LEU A 179 -8.47 -2.36 -21.75
N ASP A 180 -9.34 -1.73 -20.94
CA ASP A 180 -9.64 -2.19 -19.58
C ASP A 180 -10.72 -3.30 -19.58
N GLY A 181 -11.06 -3.83 -18.39
CA GLY A 181 -12.08 -4.87 -18.24
C GLY A 181 -13.50 -4.45 -18.64
N SER A 182 -13.74 -3.16 -18.88
CA SER A 182 -15.01 -2.61 -19.38
C SER A 182 -14.98 -2.30 -20.86
N GLY A 183 -13.86 -2.55 -21.55
CA GLY A 183 -13.66 -2.27 -22.96
C GLY A 183 -13.29 -0.81 -23.29
N ASN A 184 -12.95 -0.01 -22.31
CA ASN A 184 -12.46 1.36 -22.53
C ASN A 184 -10.99 1.34 -22.93
N LYS A 185 -10.59 2.20 -23.86
CA LYS A 185 -9.18 2.36 -24.23
C LYS A 185 -8.36 2.90 -23.06
N ILE A 186 -7.16 2.36 -22.90
CA ILE A 186 -6.16 2.81 -21.94
C ILE A 186 -5.02 3.46 -22.72
N THR A 187 -4.84 4.76 -22.58
CA THR A 187 -3.65 5.46 -23.06
C THR A 187 -2.56 5.49 -21.99
N ASP A 188 -1.31 5.63 -22.41
CA ASP A 188 -0.17 5.73 -21.47
C ASP A 188 -0.33 6.92 -20.51
N ALA A 189 -0.82 8.06 -21.02
CA ALA A 189 -1.06 9.26 -20.22
C ALA A 189 -2.14 9.06 -19.15
N GLU A 190 -3.26 8.40 -19.50
CA GLU A 190 -4.34 8.09 -18.57
C GLU A 190 -3.88 7.04 -17.54
N ASN A 191 -3.12 6.04 -17.98
CA ASN A 191 -2.55 5.03 -17.08
C ASN A 191 -1.60 5.66 -16.07
N LEU A 192 -0.67 6.50 -16.51
CA LEU A 192 0.27 7.21 -15.65
C LEU A 192 -0.48 8.07 -14.63
N LYS A 193 -1.42 8.90 -15.11
CA LYS A 193 -2.23 9.74 -14.22
C LYS A 193 -2.97 8.92 -13.16
N ARG A 194 -3.63 7.84 -13.56
CA ARG A 194 -4.35 6.96 -12.63
C ARG A 194 -3.43 6.27 -11.63
N TYR A 195 -2.24 5.87 -12.07
CA TYR A 195 -1.22 5.31 -11.20
C TYR A 195 -0.77 6.34 -10.15
N GLU A 196 -0.43 7.57 -10.56
CA GLU A 196 -0.04 8.65 -9.65
C GLU A 196 -1.14 9.00 -8.64
N ASP A 197 -2.38 9.14 -9.10
CA ASP A 197 -3.55 9.38 -8.25
C ASP A 197 -3.68 8.28 -7.18
N SER A 198 -3.47 7.02 -7.55
CA SER A 198 -3.48 5.90 -6.62
C SER A 198 -2.34 5.94 -5.60
N GLN A 199 -1.14 6.43 -5.98
CA GLN A 199 -0.03 6.60 -5.05
C GLN A 199 -0.30 7.73 -4.04
N LYS A 200 -0.92 8.83 -4.48
CA LYS A 200 -1.34 9.92 -3.59
C LYS A 200 -2.45 9.47 -2.64
N GLN A 201 -3.44 8.71 -3.11
CA GLN A 201 -4.44 8.07 -2.26
C GLN A 201 -3.78 7.26 -1.14
N ARG A 202 -2.80 6.40 -1.47
CA ARG A 202 -2.06 5.59 -0.49
C ARG A 202 -1.25 6.44 0.50
N ALA A 203 -0.73 7.59 0.06
CA ALA A 203 -0.04 8.52 0.95
C ALA A 203 -0.99 9.13 1.98
N MET A 204 -2.20 9.52 1.56
CA MET A 204 -3.24 10.02 2.46
C MET A 204 -3.69 8.95 3.48
N GLU A 205 -3.89 7.71 3.03
CA GLU A 205 -4.20 6.57 3.91
C GLU A 205 -3.12 6.35 4.99
N ARG A 206 -1.83 6.46 4.62
CA ARG A 206 -0.73 6.39 5.60
C ARG A 206 -0.79 7.55 6.61
N GLY A 207 -1.10 8.76 6.14
CA GLY A 207 -1.27 9.94 6.99
C GLY A 207 -2.40 9.76 8.02
N ILE A 208 -3.55 9.26 7.59
CA ILE A 208 -4.69 8.95 8.46
C ILE A 208 -4.30 7.92 9.53
N ARG A 209 -3.66 6.81 9.17
CA ARG A 209 -3.20 5.81 10.15
C ARG A 209 -2.17 6.38 11.14
N LYS A 210 -1.25 7.24 10.68
CA LYS A 210 -0.31 7.93 11.56
C LYS A 210 -1.05 8.73 12.63
N THR A 211 -2.01 9.57 12.24
CA THR A 211 -2.78 10.38 13.18
C THR A 211 -3.62 9.51 14.13
N LYS A 212 -4.19 8.40 13.67
CA LYS A 212 -4.90 7.45 14.52
C LYS A 212 -3.98 6.83 15.60
N ARG A 213 -2.73 6.45 15.25
CA ARG A 213 -1.76 5.96 16.24
C ARG A 213 -1.43 7.00 17.30
N GLN A 214 -1.20 8.24 16.87
CA GLN A 214 -0.95 9.36 17.80
C GLN A 214 -2.13 9.59 18.76
N LEU A 215 -3.37 9.50 18.26
CA LEU A 215 -4.57 9.62 19.10
C LEU A 215 -4.69 8.49 20.13
N ILE A 216 -4.34 7.25 19.78
CA ILE A 216 -4.30 6.15 20.76
C ILE A 216 -3.33 6.46 21.88
N VAL A 217 -2.09 6.88 21.56
CA VAL A 217 -1.07 7.19 22.58
C VAL A 217 -1.53 8.35 23.45
N LYS A 218 -2.02 9.44 22.86
CA LYS A 218 -2.54 10.58 23.63
C LYS A 218 -3.73 10.21 24.52
N GLN A 219 -4.56 9.27 24.11
CA GLN A 219 -5.67 8.78 24.93
C GLN A 219 -5.17 8.01 26.16
N GLU A 220 -4.11 7.21 26.00
CA GLU A 220 -3.46 6.50 27.11
C GLU A 220 -2.75 7.47 28.04
N GLU A 221 -2.01 8.45 27.53
CA GLU A 221 -1.37 9.51 28.35
C GLU A 221 -2.41 10.26 29.20
N LEU A 222 -3.56 10.60 28.61
CA LEU A 222 -4.68 11.26 29.29
C LEU A 222 -5.27 10.43 30.43
N ALA A 223 -5.19 9.10 30.40
CA ALA A 223 -5.70 8.25 31.47
C ALA A 223 -4.90 8.39 32.76
N TRP A 224 -3.62 8.75 32.67
CA TRP A 224 -2.69 8.86 33.80
C TRP A 224 -2.39 10.30 34.23
N ALA A 225 -2.64 11.28 33.37
CA ALA A 225 -2.34 12.69 33.63
C ALA A 225 -3.41 13.35 34.53
N SER A 226 -2.98 14.36 35.27
CA SER A 226 -3.84 15.15 36.14
C SER A 226 -3.47 16.66 36.10
N GLY A 227 -4.36 17.52 36.59
CA GLY A 227 -4.13 18.96 36.66
C GLY A 227 -3.80 19.60 35.31
N ALA A 228 -2.90 20.55 35.30
CA ALA A 228 -2.50 21.32 34.12
C ALA A 228 -1.91 20.45 33.00
N GLU A 229 -1.24 19.36 33.34
CA GLU A 229 -0.71 18.42 32.35
C GLU A 229 -1.83 17.75 31.58
N ARG A 230 -2.89 17.32 32.26
CA ARG A 230 -4.06 16.72 31.62
C ARG A 230 -4.76 17.71 30.70
N GLU A 231 -4.87 18.98 31.08
CA GLU A 231 -5.46 20.02 30.24
C GLU A 231 -4.64 20.21 28.94
N LYS A 232 -3.32 20.29 29.05
CA LYS A 232 -2.42 20.38 27.89
C LYS A 232 -2.58 19.17 26.96
N LEU A 233 -2.52 17.96 27.49
CA LEU A 233 -2.67 16.72 26.70
C LEU A 233 -4.06 16.66 26.05
N GLN A 234 -5.11 17.16 26.73
CA GLN A 234 -6.45 17.21 26.12
C GLN A 234 -6.50 18.16 24.91
N GLN A 235 -5.83 19.32 24.99
CA GLN A 235 -5.73 20.23 23.86
C GLN A 235 -4.98 19.61 22.68
N GLU A 236 -3.88 18.92 22.94
CA GLU A 236 -3.09 18.18 21.93
C GLU A 236 -3.92 17.07 21.29
N TYR A 237 -4.67 16.29 22.09
CA TYR A 237 -5.60 15.26 21.59
C TYR A 237 -6.67 15.86 20.69
N ASP A 238 -7.30 16.96 21.13
CA ASP A 238 -8.39 17.62 20.40
C ASP A 238 -7.88 18.17 19.07
N LYS A 239 -6.67 18.74 19.02
CA LYS A 239 -5.99 19.19 17.80
C LYS A 239 -5.71 18.04 16.84
N LEU A 240 -5.20 16.90 17.34
CA LEU A 240 -5.01 15.71 16.52
C LEU A 240 -6.32 15.14 15.98
N ALA A 241 -7.37 15.15 16.79
CA ALA A 241 -8.70 14.71 16.41
C ALA A 241 -9.31 15.60 15.30
N TYR A 242 -9.15 16.91 15.40
CA TYR A 242 -9.54 17.86 14.36
C TYR A 242 -8.76 17.63 13.06
N ARG A 243 -7.44 17.39 13.17
CA ARG A 243 -6.60 17.00 12.04
C ARG A 243 -7.08 15.71 11.37
N LEU A 244 -7.45 14.68 12.14
CA LEU A 244 -8.00 13.43 11.60
C LEU A 244 -9.27 13.66 10.81
N GLN A 245 -10.17 14.51 11.32
CA GLN A 245 -11.41 14.88 10.61
C GLN A 245 -11.11 15.58 9.29
N GLY A 246 -10.17 16.53 9.27
CA GLY A 246 -9.71 17.20 8.05
C GLY A 246 -9.09 16.23 7.04
N GLN A 247 -8.25 15.32 7.51
CA GLN A 247 -7.64 14.28 6.65
C GLN A 247 -8.68 13.35 6.03
N ASN A 248 -9.69 12.91 6.79
CA ASN A 248 -10.76 12.06 6.25
C ASN A 248 -11.59 12.81 5.21
N ARG A 249 -11.90 14.08 5.44
CA ARG A 249 -12.62 14.93 4.48
C ARG A 249 -11.82 15.11 3.19
N ALA A 250 -10.56 15.49 3.30
CA ALA A 250 -9.66 15.66 2.16
C ALA A 250 -9.47 14.34 1.37
N TYR A 251 -9.40 13.21 2.06
CA TYR A 251 -9.30 11.89 1.44
C TYR A 251 -10.53 11.55 0.60
N ASN A 252 -11.73 11.76 1.16
CA ASN A 252 -12.98 11.47 0.45
C ASN A 252 -13.16 12.41 -0.75
N GLN A 253 -12.89 13.69 -0.57
CA GLN A 253 -12.91 14.68 -1.65
C GLN A 253 -11.93 14.33 -2.77
N TYR A 254 -10.70 13.98 -2.42
CA TYR A 254 -9.70 13.56 -3.39
C TYR A 254 -10.14 12.31 -4.18
N CYS A 255 -10.71 11.32 -3.51
CA CYS A 255 -11.25 10.13 -4.18
C CYS A 255 -12.37 10.48 -5.15
N GLU A 256 -13.27 11.36 -4.77
CA GLU A 256 -14.39 11.82 -5.61
C GLU A 256 -13.88 12.60 -6.85
N GLU A 257 -13.01 13.58 -6.65
CA GLU A 257 -12.45 14.42 -7.71
C GLU A 257 -11.65 13.62 -8.75
N HIS A 258 -11.01 12.52 -8.32
CA HIS A 258 -10.17 11.67 -9.20
C HIS A 258 -10.86 10.34 -9.60
N GLY A 259 -12.16 10.18 -9.30
CA GLY A 259 -12.91 8.95 -9.61
C GLY A 259 -12.30 7.69 -8.99
N LEU A 260 -11.70 7.82 -7.80
CA LEU A 260 -11.13 6.70 -7.04
C LEU A 260 -12.16 6.16 -6.05
N GLN A 261 -12.16 4.86 -5.84
CA GLN A 261 -12.96 4.27 -4.76
C GLN A 261 -12.24 4.43 -3.43
N PRO A 262 -12.88 5.01 -2.39
CA PRO A 262 -12.32 5.07 -1.05
C PRO A 262 -12.03 3.66 -0.50
N GLN A 263 -10.82 3.46 0.02
CA GLN A 263 -10.37 2.18 0.57
C GLN A 263 -10.34 2.27 2.10
N TYR A 264 -11.52 2.25 2.73
CA TYR A 264 -11.64 2.45 4.18
C TYR A 264 -10.95 1.35 5.01
N ASP A 265 -10.85 0.14 4.49
CA ASP A 265 -10.09 -0.96 5.07
C ASP A 265 -8.59 -0.62 5.18
N ARG A 266 -8.05 0.16 4.24
CA ARG A 266 -6.66 0.66 4.29
C ARG A 266 -6.47 1.78 5.29
N ASN A 267 -7.54 2.45 5.70
CA ASN A 267 -7.54 3.46 6.76
C ASN A 267 -7.73 2.83 8.15
N ALA A 268 -8.08 1.55 8.21
CA ALA A 268 -8.24 0.82 9.47
C ALA A 268 -6.90 0.69 10.19
N LEU A 269 -6.97 0.74 11.51
CA LEU A 269 -5.84 0.55 12.41
C LEU A 269 -6.29 -0.29 13.60
N ALA A 270 -5.49 -1.30 13.96
CA ALA A 270 -5.74 -2.09 15.17
C ALA A 270 -5.72 -1.17 16.41
N GLY A 271 -6.67 -1.34 17.31
CA GLY A 271 -6.82 -0.49 18.49
C GLY A 271 -7.55 0.84 18.25
N PHE A 272 -7.89 1.19 16.99
CA PHE A 272 -8.69 2.37 16.69
C PHE A 272 -10.06 1.98 16.12
N GLY A 273 -10.95 1.57 17.01
CA GLY A 273 -12.32 1.17 16.69
C GLY A 273 -13.36 2.29 16.87
N TYR A 274 -14.62 1.88 16.97
CA TYR A 274 -15.75 2.81 17.16
C TYR A 274 -15.62 3.70 18.41
N PRO A 275 -15.21 3.19 19.60
CA PRO A 275 -15.04 4.04 20.78
C PRO A 275 -14.02 5.16 20.57
N GLN A 276 -12.86 4.86 19.98
CA GLN A 276 -11.80 5.80 19.68
C GLN A 276 -12.26 6.84 18.64
N GLN A 277 -12.96 6.39 17.60
CA GLN A 277 -13.51 7.31 16.60
C GLN A 277 -14.55 8.27 17.20
N LYS A 278 -15.42 7.77 18.11
CA LYS A 278 -16.39 8.60 18.81
C LYS A 278 -15.71 9.62 19.72
N ALA A 279 -14.64 9.21 20.43
CA ALA A 279 -13.87 10.12 21.27
C ALA A 279 -13.14 11.18 20.41
N ALA A 280 -12.55 10.80 19.29
CA ALA A 280 -11.92 11.72 18.35
C ALA A 280 -12.93 12.73 17.77
N ASN A 281 -14.14 12.30 17.40
CA ASN A 281 -15.18 13.21 16.91
C ASN A 281 -15.55 14.26 17.95
N LYS A 282 -15.64 13.87 19.24
CA LYS A 282 -15.88 14.84 20.34
C LYS A 282 -14.72 15.81 20.53
N GLY A 283 -13.47 15.30 20.44
CA GLY A 283 -12.27 16.12 20.53
C GLY A 283 -12.17 17.14 19.40
N ALA A 284 -12.44 16.71 18.17
CA ALA A 284 -12.45 17.60 17.01
C ALA A 284 -13.48 18.72 17.15
N LYS A 285 -14.66 18.42 17.72
CA LYS A 285 -15.70 19.43 17.99
C LYS A 285 -15.23 20.44 19.03
N ARG A 286 -14.65 20.00 20.17
CA ARG A 286 -14.11 20.89 21.19
C ARG A 286 -13.03 21.82 20.63
N TYR A 287 -12.12 21.27 19.80
CA TYR A 287 -11.08 22.06 19.16
C TYR A 287 -11.67 23.18 18.30
N ALA A 288 -12.64 22.83 17.44
CA ALA A 288 -13.29 23.79 16.56
C ALA A 288 -14.08 24.89 17.31
N GLU A 289 -14.61 24.59 18.50
CA GLU A 289 -15.33 25.55 19.34
C GLU A 289 -14.38 26.50 20.11
N ASN A 290 -13.15 26.11 20.37
CA ASN A 290 -12.18 26.83 21.17
C ASN A 290 -11.12 27.62 20.37
N GLU A 291 -10.95 27.34 19.07
CA GLU A 291 -10.11 28.18 18.21
C GLU A 291 -10.95 29.33 17.63
N PRO A 292 -10.62 30.59 17.92
CA PRO A 292 -11.27 31.72 17.25
C PRO A 292 -10.87 31.68 15.76
N ILE A 293 -11.86 31.87 14.90
CA ILE A 293 -11.76 32.03 13.45
C ILE A 293 -10.82 33.19 13.11
#